data_7a4058a889d0b8e005f8779edf5be34d
#
_entry.id   7a4058a889d0b8e005f8779edf5be34d
#
_cell.length_a   1.000
_cell.length_b   1.000
_cell.length_c   1.000
_cell.angle_alpha   90.00
_cell.angle_beta   90.00
_cell.angle_gamma   90.00
#
_symmetry.space_group_name_H-M   'P 1'
#
loop_
_entity.id
_entity.type
_entity.pdbx_description
1 polymer ?
#
loop_
_entity_poly.entity_id
_entity_poly.type
_entity_poly.pdbx_seq_one_letter_code
_entity_poly.pdbx_strand_id
1 'polypeptide(L)'
;YTYDSNGNQTLDIESFWNTDLNDWEFYQKFEYTYDSNGNQTLDIESFWNADLNDWGLREKYEYTYDSNGNLTLVIESWWNADLNDWGLRKKYEYTYDSNGNLTLVISSIWNTGGNWDFYYRNEYNYDSNGNQTLWIWSIWDTDLNDWELSEKYEYTYASNGNLTLRIRSVWNTGGNWDFYYRNEYTYDSNGNLTLDIESIWDTDLNDWGLRKKYEYTFDSNGNLTLDKESWWDTDLNDWEVHWKSEYYWSIPSEVGELNINDIFTVFPNPTSGNLSIKGEVFLNQHVILEMTNLRGQSVYSNKLFLTNIDHNIILPKLPKGMYLLTIKANNINSTQKIFIE
;
A
#
# COMPACT_ATOMS: atom_id res chain seq x y z
N TYR A 1 -9.65 16.75 -12.44
CA TYR A 1 -10.76 15.93 -11.92
C TYR A 1 -12.06 16.70 -12.01
N THR A 2 -13.15 16.04 -12.43
CA THR A 2 -14.51 16.55 -12.28
C THR A 2 -15.39 15.50 -11.61
N TYR A 3 -16.51 15.95 -11.01
CA TYR A 3 -17.41 15.12 -10.24
C TYR A 3 -18.86 15.42 -10.64
N ASP A 4 -19.73 14.43 -10.53
CA ASP A 4 -21.16 14.62 -10.66
C ASP A 4 -21.79 15.25 -9.39
N SER A 5 -23.10 15.47 -9.42
CA SER A 5 -23.83 16.03 -8.26
C SER A 5 -23.87 15.12 -7.02
N ASN A 6 -23.55 13.82 -7.17
CA ASN A 6 -23.53 12.84 -6.10
C ASN A 6 -22.13 12.66 -5.50
N GLY A 7 -21.11 13.33 -6.09
CA GLY A 7 -19.71 13.25 -5.68
C GLY A 7 -18.91 12.13 -6.36
N ASN A 8 -19.47 11.48 -7.36
CA ASN A 8 -18.73 10.48 -8.13
C ASN A 8 -17.80 11.17 -9.14
N GLN A 9 -16.55 10.71 -9.25
CA GLN A 9 -15.58 11.24 -10.21
C GLN A 9 -15.98 10.88 -11.65
N THR A 10 -16.21 11.88 -12.50
CA THR A 10 -16.64 11.68 -13.89
C THR A 10 -15.50 11.86 -14.90
N LEU A 11 -14.43 12.52 -14.50
CA LEU A 11 -13.27 12.78 -15.35
C LEU A 11 -11.99 12.79 -14.50
N ASP A 12 -10.95 12.14 -15.01
CA ASP A 12 -9.57 12.25 -14.57
C ASP A 12 -8.69 12.61 -15.77
N ILE A 13 -7.83 13.58 -15.63
CA ILE A 13 -6.82 13.94 -16.63
C ILE A 13 -5.46 13.97 -15.94
N GLU A 14 -4.57 13.12 -16.43
CA GLU A 14 -3.18 13.04 -16.00
C GLU A 14 -2.28 13.81 -16.96
N SER A 15 -1.27 14.47 -16.40
CA SER A 15 -0.27 15.23 -17.16
C SER A 15 1.11 14.99 -16.54
N PHE A 16 2.14 15.04 -17.35
CA PHE A 16 3.53 15.00 -16.89
C PHE A 16 4.27 16.29 -17.26
N TRP A 17 5.31 16.60 -16.50
CA TRP A 17 6.16 17.74 -16.80
C TRP A 17 7.13 17.38 -17.93
N ASN A 18 6.98 18.04 -19.09
CA ASN A 18 7.89 17.88 -20.22
C ASN A 18 9.05 18.88 -20.08
N THR A 19 10.25 18.37 -19.81
CA THR A 19 11.46 19.18 -19.61
C THR A 19 11.91 19.90 -20.87
N ASP A 20 11.64 19.34 -22.05
CA ASP A 20 12.05 19.92 -23.33
C ASP A 20 11.17 21.10 -23.72
N LEU A 21 9.87 21.02 -23.39
CA LEU A 21 8.91 22.10 -23.60
C LEU A 21 8.87 23.09 -22.43
N ASN A 22 9.39 22.70 -21.27
CA ASN A 22 9.30 23.42 -20.00
C ASN A 22 7.84 23.75 -19.64
N ASP A 23 6.93 22.78 -19.86
CA ASP A 23 5.49 22.89 -19.63
C ASP A 23 4.87 21.54 -19.30
N TRP A 24 3.60 21.56 -18.82
CA TRP A 24 2.80 20.36 -18.61
C TRP A 24 2.25 19.84 -19.93
N GLU A 25 2.45 18.54 -20.19
CA GLU A 25 1.90 17.84 -21.33
C GLU A 25 0.86 16.83 -20.86
N PHE A 26 -0.28 16.75 -21.55
CA PHE A 26 -1.30 15.74 -21.27
C PHE A 26 -0.75 14.34 -21.55
N TYR A 27 -1.17 13.38 -20.73
CA TYR A 27 -0.75 11.98 -20.83
C TYR A 27 -1.94 11.04 -21.03
N GLN A 28 -2.82 10.97 -20.04
CA GLN A 28 -3.98 10.08 -20.02
C GLN A 28 -5.24 10.83 -19.59
N LYS A 29 -6.39 10.36 -20.08
CA LYS A 29 -7.72 10.81 -19.68
C LYS A 29 -8.59 9.59 -19.42
N PHE A 30 -9.31 9.61 -18.29
CA PHE A 30 -10.31 8.62 -17.91
C PHE A 30 -11.67 9.31 -17.76
N GLU A 31 -12.69 8.75 -18.37
CA GLU A 31 -14.07 9.24 -18.34
C GLU A 31 -14.98 8.16 -17.76
N TYR A 32 -15.74 8.49 -16.71
CA TYR A 32 -16.54 7.54 -15.96
C TYR A 32 -18.01 7.91 -15.99
N THR A 33 -18.88 6.88 -16.05
CA THR A 33 -20.32 7.05 -15.81
C THR A 33 -20.79 6.11 -14.70
N TYR A 34 -21.90 6.47 -14.08
CA TYR A 34 -22.45 5.76 -12.92
C TYR A 34 -23.96 5.55 -13.10
N ASP A 35 -24.47 4.49 -12.47
CA ASP A 35 -25.92 4.29 -12.34
C ASP A 35 -26.50 5.17 -11.20
N SER A 36 -27.82 5.07 -11.00
CA SER A 36 -28.49 5.83 -9.92
C SER A 36 -28.11 5.41 -8.51
N ASN A 37 -27.45 4.27 -8.33
CA ASN A 37 -26.99 3.76 -7.03
C ASN A 37 -25.53 4.17 -6.74
N GLY A 38 -24.85 4.80 -7.71
CA GLY A 38 -23.44 5.19 -7.63
C GLY A 38 -22.47 4.09 -8.07
N ASN A 39 -22.94 3.01 -8.69
CA ASN A 39 -22.07 2.00 -9.27
C ASN A 39 -21.51 2.50 -10.61
N GLN A 40 -20.20 2.34 -10.83
CA GLN A 40 -19.56 2.72 -12.10
C GLN A 40 -20.03 1.79 -13.23
N THR A 41 -20.62 2.35 -14.28
CA THR A 41 -21.16 1.58 -15.43
C THR A 41 -20.25 1.63 -16.65
N LEU A 42 -19.38 2.63 -16.72
CA LEU A 42 -18.49 2.82 -17.86
C LEU A 42 -17.17 3.44 -17.39
N ASP A 43 -16.07 3.02 -18.02
CA ASP A 43 -14.75 3.63 -17.96
C ASP A 43 -14.20 3.71 -19.40
N ILE A 44 -13.77 4.89 -19.83
CA ILE A 44 -13.13 5.09 -21.13
C ILE A 44 -11.76 5.73 -20.89
N GLU A 45 -10.74 5.02 -21.32
CA GLU A 45 -9.36 5.49 -21.31
C GLU A 45 -8.96 6.07 -22.69
N SER A 46 -8.30 7.24 -22.66
CA SER A 46 -7.75 7.90 -23.84
C SER A 46 -6.32 8.35 -23.59
N PHE A 47 -5.47 8.35 -24.63
CA PHE A 47 -4.14 8.92 -24.58
C PHE A 47 -4.08 10.23 -25.35
N TRP A 48 -3.23 11.12 -24.88
CA TRP A 48 -2.94 12.34 -25.60
C TRP A 48 -2.12 12.05 -26.86
N ASN A 49 -2.62 12.48 -28.01
CA ASN A 49 -1.89 12.45 -29.28
C ASN A 49 -1.39 13.85 -29.60
N ALA A 50 -0.10 14.09 -29.37
CA ALA A 50 0.53 15.40 -29.57
C ALA A 50 0.53 15.85 -31.05
N ASP A 51 0.62 14.91 -32.00
CA ASP A 51 0.60 15.22 -33.44
C ASP A 51 -0.77 15.72 -33.91
N LEU A 52 -1.83 15.19 -33.34
CA LEU A 52 -3.21 15.59 -33.64
C LEU A 52 -3.72 16.68 -32.71
N ASN A 53 -3.02 16.96 -31.60
CA ASN A 53 -3.43 17.85 -30.53
C ASN A 53 -4.83 17.50 -30.01
N ASP A 54 -5.09 16.19 -29.82
CA ASP A 54 -6.39 15.65 -29.42
C ASP A 54 -6.23 14.31 -28.66
N TRP A 55 -7.31 13.88 -27.99
CA TRP A 55 -7.39 12.62 -27.27
C TRP A 55 -7.72 11.44 -28.23
N GLY A 56 -6.84 10.44 -28.27
CA GLY A 56 -7.06 9.18 -28.95
C GLY A 56 -7.70 8.15 -28.01
N LEU A 57 -8.86 7.59 -28.38
CA LEU A 57 -9.48 6.50 -27.62
C LEU A 57 -8.59 5.27 -27.58
N ARG A 58 -8.56 4.56 -26.44
CA ARG A 58 -7.74 3.35 -26.24
C ARG A 58 -8.53 2.16 -25.75
N GLU A 59 -9.05 2.22 -24.53
CA GLU A 59 -9.73 1.12 -23.86
C GLU A 59 -11.08 1.58 -23.29
N LYS A 60 -12.02 0.66 -23.24
CA LYS A 60 -13.34 0.86 -22.66
C LYS A 60 -13.70 -0.34 -21.81
N TYR A 61 -14.21 -0.08 -20.61
CA TYR A 61 -14.77 -1.09 -19.70
C TYR A 61 -16.23 -0.76 -19.43
N GLU A 62 -17.11 -1.74 -19.63
CA GLU A 62 -18.53 -1.65 -19.36
C GLU A 62 -18.88 -2.61 -18.22
N TYR A 63 -19.58 -2.12 -17.20
CA TYR A 63 -19.88 -2.83 -15.97
C TYR A 63 -21.38 -3.03 -15.82
N THR A 64 -21.78 -4.22 -15.36
CA THR A 64 -23.17 -4.54 -15.04
C THR A 64 -23.26 -5.09 -13.64
N TYR A 65 -24.32 -4.72 -12.91
CA TYR A 65 -24.54 -5.10 -11.51
C TYR A 65 -25.90 -5.78 -11.35
N ASP A 66 -26.00 -6.62 -10.34
CA ASP A 66 -27.30 -7.16 -9.90
C ASP A 66 -28.07 -6.13 -9.03
N SER A 67 -29.27 -6.51 -8.59
CA SER A 67 -30.10 -5.65 -7.74
C SER A 67 -29.55 -5.39 -6.33
N ASN A 68 -28.53 -6.13 -5.91
CA ASN A 68 -27.85 -5.99 -4.61
C ASN A 68 -26.60 -5.11 -4.72
N GLY A 69 -26.23 -4.69 -5.95
CA GLY A 69 -25.00 -3.93 -6.23
C GLY A 69 -23.78 -4.80 -6.46
N ASN A 70 -23.90 -6.10 -6.58
CA ASN A 70 -22.78 -6.97 -6.92
C ASN A 70 -22.47 -6.88 -8.42
N LEU A 71 -21.18 -6.76 -8.77
CA LEU A 71 -20.69 -6.73 -10.15
C LEU A 71 -20.93 -8.09 -10.82
N THR A 72 -21.73 -8.15 -11.88
CA THR A 72 -22.06 -9.42 -12.57
C THR A 72 -21.37 -9.59 -13.91
N LEU A 73 -20.96 -8.48 -14.55
CA LEU A 73 -20.33 -8.52 -15.86
C LEU A 73 -19.36 -7.36 -16.01
N VAL A 74 -18.19 -7.64 -16.61
CA VAL A 74 -17.28 -6.64 -17.18
C VAL A 74 -17.00 -7.00 -18.62
N ILE A 75 -17.15 -6.04 -19.54
CA ILE A 75 -16.75 -6.16 -20.94
C ILE A 75 -15.62 -5.16 -21.19
N GLU A 76 -14.47 -5.67 -21.62
CA GLU A 76 -13.31 -4.92 -22.04
C GLU A 76 -13.29 -4.81 -23.57
N SER A 77 -13.13 -3.61 -24.08
CA SER A 77 -13.01 -3.31 -25.51
C SER A 77 -11.84 -2.39 -25.75
N TRP A 78 -11.24 -2.47 -26.92
CA TRP A 78 -10.23 -1.52 -27.36
C TRP A 78 -10.67 -0.77 -28.62
N TRP A 79 -10.15 0.42 -28.78
CA TRP A 79 -10.48 1.23 -29.93
C TRP A 79 -9.78 0.71 -31.18
N ASN A 80 -10.57 0.44 -32.22
CA ASN A 80 -10.07 0.11 -33.56
C ASN A 80 -10.15 1.36 -34.46
N ALA A 81 -9.02 2.01 -34.67
CA ALA A 81 -8.96 3.24 -35.45
C ALA A 81 -9.30 3.03 -36.95
N ASP A 82 -9.03 1.85 -37.52
CA ASP A 82 -9.34 1.53 -38.91
C ASP A 82 -10.85 1.39 -39.15
N LEU A 83 -11.55 0.86 -38.16
CA LEU A 83 -13.01 0.67 -38.21
C LEU A 83 -13.76 1.88 -37.61
N ASN A 84 -13.07 2.75 -36.90
CA ASN A 84 -13.62 3.85 -36.09
C ASN A 84 -14.72 3.35 -35.15
N ASP A 85 -14.45 2.21 -34.45
CA ASP A 85 -15.41 1.55 -33.58
C ASP A 85 -14.67 0.74 -32.48
N TRP A 86 -15.42 0.35 -31.42
CA TRP A 86 -14.93 -0.47 -30.33
C TRP A 86 -14.90 -1.95 -30.73
N GLY A 87 -13.73 -2.57 -30.65
CA GLY A 87 -13.55 -4.02 -30.79
C GLY A 87 -13.63 -4.73 -29.44
N LEU A 88 -14.48 -5.73 -29.30
CA LEU A 88 -14.54 -6.56 -28.10
C LEU A 88 -13.22 -7.31 -27.87
N ARG A 89 -12.79 -7.44 -26.61
CA ARG A 89 -11.53 -8.09 -26.25
C ARG A 89 -11.72 -9.19 -25.22
N LYS A 90 -12.22 -8.83 -24.04
CA LYS A 90 -12.43 -9.77 -22.92
C LYS A 90 -13.79 -9.55 -22.28
N LYS A 91 -14.27 -10.60 -21.65
CA LYS A 91 -15.46 -10.60 -20.83
C LYS A 91 -15.17 -11.33 -19.53
N TYR A 92 -15.68 -10.81 -18.41
CA TYR A 92 -15.65 -11.44 -17.10
C TYR A 92 -17.07 -11.52 -16.56
N GLU A 93 -17.50 -12.72 -16.20
CA GLU A 93 -18.83 -13.00 -15.65
C GLU A 93 -18.66 -13.47 -14.20
N TYR A 94 -19.41 -12.85 -13.29
CA TYR A 94 -19.32 -13.07 -11.85
C TYR A 94 -20.62 -13.64 -11.31
N THR A 95 -20.52 -14.64 -10.41
CA THR A 95 -21.67 -15.22 -9.72
C THR A 95 -21.44 -15.20 -8.22
N TYR A 96 -22.50 -14.94 -7.46
CA TYR A 96 -22.47 -14.81 -6.03
C TYR A 96 -23.43 -15.78 -5.36
N ASP A 97 -23.16 -16.17 -4.12
CA ASP A 97 -24.12 -16.88 -3.28
C ASP A 97 -25.17 -15.91 -2.68
N SER A 98 -26.10 -16.44 -1.91
CA SER A 98 -27.15 -15.66 -1.25
C SER A 98 -26.64 -14.71 -0.17
N ASN A 99 -25.39 -14.84 0.29
CA ASN A 99 -24.76 -13.99 1.28
C ASN A 99 -23.91 -12.87 0.64
N GLY A 100 -23.81 -12.87 -0.70
CA GLY A 100 -23.01 -11.92 -1.46
C GLY A 100 -21.54 -12.34 -1.61
N ASN A 101 -21.15 -13.56 -1.28
CA ASN A 101 -19.82 -14.06 -1.52
C ASN A 101 -19.65 -14.46 -2.99
N LEU A 102 -18.53 -14.07 -3.62
CA LEU A 102 -18.20 -14.42 -5.00
C LEU A 102 -17.92 -15.93 -5.13
N THR A 103 -18.74 -16.66 -5.89
CA THR A 103 -18.60 -18.12 -6.05
C THR A 103 -17.97 -18.55 -7.36
N LEU A 104 -18.06 -17.70 -8.40
CA LEU A 104 -17.57 -18.05 -9.73
C LEU A 104 -17.13 -16.79 -10.47
N VAL A 105 -15.98 -16.88 -11.16
CA VAL A 105 -15.55 -15.95 -12.21
C VAL A 105 -15.25 -16.74 -13.46
N ILE A 106 -15.87 -16.37 -14.59
CA ILE A 106 -15.54 -16.90 -15.92
C ILE A 106 -14.97 -15.78 -16.76
N SER A 107 -13.77 -15.97 -17.30
CA SER A 107 -13.16 -15.08 -18.29
C SER A 107 -13.29 -15.68 -19.68
N SER A 108 -13.66 -14.85 -20.66
CA SER A 108 -13.73 -15.20 -22.07
C SER A 108 -13.00 -14.17 -22.92
N ILE A 109 -12.48 -14.60 -24.08
CA ILE A 109 -11.78 -13.77 -25.05
C ILE A 109 -12.61 -13.71 -26.34
N TRP A 110 -12.73 -12.53 -26.93
CA TRP A 110 -13.40 -12.37 -28.22
C TRP A 110 -12.51 -12.88 -29.36
N ASN A 111 -13.02 -13.83 -30.15
CA ASN A 111 -12.27 -14.41 -31.25
C ASN A 111 -12.56 -13.73 -32.59
N THR A 112 -11.76 -14.03 -33.59
CA THR A 112 -11.91 -13.49 -34.97
C THR A 112 -13.14 -13.98 -35.70
N GLY A 113 -13.79 -15.05 -35.21
CA GLY A 113 -15.04 -15.58 -35.73
C GLY A 113 -16.28 -14.87 -35.19
N GLY A 114 -16.13 -13.88 -34.32
CA GLY A 114 -17.24 -13.12 -33.75
C GLY A 114 -17.95 -13.85 -32.60
N ASN A 115 -17.23 -14.63 -31.82
CA ASN A 115 -17.74 -15.36 -30.68
C ASN A 115 -16.84 -15.20 -29.45
N TRP A 116 -17.45 -15.41 -28.27
CA TRP A 116 -16.73 -15.52 -27.02
C TRP A 116 -16.21 -16.94 -26.83
N ASP A 117 -14.87 -17.10 -26.75
CA ASP A 117 -14.22 -18.34 -26.35
C ASP A 117 -13.89 -18.27 -24.86
N PHE A 118 -14.19 -19.33 -24.12
CA PHE A 118 -13.77 -19.44 -22.74
C PHE A 118 -12.26 -19.41 -22.63
N TYR A 119 -11.73 -18.83 -21.54
CA TYR A 119 -10.30 -18.71 -21.30
C TYR A 119 -9.91 -19.34 -19.95
N TYR A 120 -10.41 -18.82 -18.85
CA TYR A 120 -10.21 -19.41 -17.52
C TYR A 120 -11.47 -19.27 -16.66
N ARG A 121 -11.50 -20.10 -15.60
CA ARG A 121 -12.52 -20.09 -14.58
C ARG A 121 -11.91 -20.16 -13.21
N ASN A 122 -12.44 -19.35 -12.25
CA ASN A 122 -12.17 -19.43 -10.82
C ASN A 122 -13.45 -19.80 -10.09
N GLU A 123 -13.38 -20.79 -9.21
CA GLU A 123 -14.48 -21.25 -8.36
C GLU A 123 -14.09 -21.09 -6.89
N TYR A 124 -15.01 -20.58 -6.06
CA TYR A 124 -14.76 -20.29 -4.67
C TYR A 124 -15.84 -20.92 -3.77
N ASN A 125 -15.43 -21.49 -2.63
CA ASN A 125 -16.35 -21.91 -1.60
C ASN A 125 -16.01 -21.19 -0.28
N TYR A 126 -17.03 -21.03 0.55
CA TYR A 126 -16.96 -20.33 1.82
C TYR A 126 -17.55 -21.16 2.96
N ASP A 127 -17.09 -20.93 4.17
CA ASP A 127 -17.74 -21.44 5.38
C ASP A 127 -18.95 -20.56 5.77
N SER A 128 -19.64 -20.97 6.84
CA SER A 128 -20.80 -20.22 7.35
C SER A 128 -20.47 -18.83 7.92
N ASN A 129 -19.20 -18.50 8.13
CA ASN A 129 -18.72 -17.20 8.62
C ASN A 129 -18.28 -16.29 7.46
N GLY A 130 -18.32 -16.78 6.22
CA GLY A 130 -17.86 -16.05 5.04
C GLY A 130 -16.36 -16.17 4.77
N ASN A 131 -15.63 -17.04 5.47
CA ASN A 131 -14.23 -17.31 5.18
C ASN A 131 -14.11 -18.21 3.96
N GLN A 132 -13.25 -17.85 2.99
CA GLN A 132 -13.01 -18.67 1.80
C GLN A 132 -12.30 -19.98 2.17
N THR A 133 -12.93 -21.13 1.91
CA THR A 133 -12.38 -22.45 2.23
C THR A 133 -11.74 -23.15 1.04
N LEU A 134 -12.10 -22.75 -0.17
CA LEU A 134 -11.60 -23.34 -1.42
C LEU A 134 -11.51 -22.29 -2.51
N TRP A 135 -10.44 -22.37 -3.30
CA TRP A 135 -10.33 -21.75 -4.62
C TRP A 135 -9.81 -22.77 -5.61
N ILE A 136 -10.49 -22.89 -6.77
CA ILE A 136 -10.07 -23.74 -7.89
C ILE A 136 -9.90 -22.85 -9.12
N TRP A 137 -8.78 -22.98 -9.78
CA TRP A 137 -8.51 -22.39 -11.08
C TRP A 137 -8.51 -23.45 -12.17
N SER A 138 -9.23 -23.18 -13.26
CA SER A 138 -9.33 -24.04 -14.44
C SER A 138 -9.07 -23.23 -15.70
N ILE A 139 -8.50 -23.86 -16.71
CA ILE A 139 -8.26 -23.30 -18.04
C ILE A 139 -9.19 -24.00 -19.03
N TRP A 140 -9.69 -23.28 -20.01
CA TRP A 140 -10.49 -23.90 -21.05
C TRP A 140 -9.61 -24.69 -22.01
N ASP A 141 -9.86 -25.98 -22.15
CA ASP A 141 -9.24 -26.86 -23.15
C ASP A 141 -10.13 -26.90 -24.40
N THR A 142 -9.63 -26.37 -25.51
CA THR A 142 -10.35 -26.31 -26.79
C THR A 142 -10.46 -27.67 -27.47
N ASP A 143 -9.53 -28.59 -27.21
CA ASP A 143 -9.53 -29.93 -27.82
C ASP A 143 -10.54 -30.84 -27.09
N LEU A 144 -10.65 -30.71 -25.79
CA LEU A 144 -11.64 -31.44 -24.99
C LEU A 144 -13.02 -30.76 -24.99
N ASN A 145 -13.08 -29.47 -25.32
CA ASN A 145 -14.26 -28.61 -25.20
C ASN A 145 -14.85 -28.65 -23.78
N ASP A 146 -13.96 -28.58 -22.79
CA ASP A 146 -14.27 -28.61 -21.35
C ASP A 146 -13.22 -27.88 -20.53
N TRP A 147 -13.51 -27.67 -19.24
CA TRP A 147 -12.60 -27.05 -18.30
C TRP A 147 -11.56 -28.04 -17.79
N GLU A 148 -10.28 -27.78 -18.06
CA GLU A 148 -9.19 -28.51 -17.45
C GLU A 148 -8.80 -27.86 -16.11
N LEU A 149 -8.82 -28.67 -15.04
CA LEU A 149 -8.38 -28.23 -13.71
C LEU A 149 -6.86 -27.92 -13.76
N SER A 150 -6.43 -26.89 -13.07
CA SER A 150 -5.01 -26.50 -13.02
C SER A 150 -4.49 -26.44 -11.61
N GLU A 151 -5.09 -25.61 -10.76
CA GLU A 151 -4.67 -25.40 -9.38
C GLU A 151 -5.86 -25.35 -8.44
N LYS A 152 -5.61 -25.73 -7.18
CA LYS A 152 -6.53 -25.43 -6.08
C LYS A 152 -5.77 -24.98 -4.84
N TYR A 153 -6.45 -24.14 -4.06
CA TYR A 153 -6.05 -23.77 -2.70
C TYR A 153 -7.17 -24.13 -1.74
N GLU A 154 -6.79 -24.80 -0.66
CA GLU A 154 -7.68 -25.17 0.45
C GLU A 154 -7.25 -24.40 1.69
N TYR A 155 -8.21 -23.83 2.42
CA TYR A 155 -7.96 -22.97 3.56
C TYR A 155 -8.71 -23.50 4.79
N THR A 156 -8.04 -23.47 5.95
CA THR A 156 -8.64 -23.82 7.24
C THR A 156 -8.47 -22.68 8.20
N TYR A 157 -9.51 -22.39 8.96
CA TYR A 157 -9.56 -21.28 9.89
C TYR A 157 -9.81 -21.76 11.32
N ALA A 158 -9.24 -21.05 12.29
CA ALA A 158 -9.61 -21.18 13.69
C ALA A 158 -11.01 -20.57 13.94
N SER A 159 -11.61 -20.86 15.07
CA SER A 159 -12.94 -20.35 15.46
C SER A 159 -13.02 -18.82 15.57
N ASN A 160 -11.89 -18.14 15.71
CA ASN A 160 -11.79 -16.66 15.73
C ASN A 160 -11.62 -16.04 14.35
N GLY A 161 -11.63 -16.84 13.25
CA GLY A 161 -11.49 -16.39 11.88
C GLY A 161 -10.04 -16.30 11.37
N ASN A 162 -9.04 -16.61 12.19
CA ASN A 162 -7.65 -16.60 11.75
C ASN A 162 -7.36 -17.81 10.85
N LEU A 163 -6.71 -17.59 9.72
CA LEU A 163 -6.25 -18.65 8.81
C LEU A 163 -5.16 -19.50 9.48
N THR A 164 -5.38 -20.79 9.64
CA THR A 164 -4.42 -21.69 10.31
C THR A 164 -3.68 -22.61 9.35
N LEU A 165 -4.27 -22.87 8.17
CA LEU A 165 -3.68 -23.75 7.17
C LEU A 165 -4.07 -23.29 5.76
N ARG A 166 -3.11 -23.29 4.84
CA ARG A 166 -3.30 -23.17 3.41
C ARG A 166 -2.58 -24.30 2.69
N ILE A 167 -3.26 -25.02 1.82
CA ILE A 167 -2.68 -26.09 0.99
C ILE A 167 -2.89 -25.71 -0.48
N ARG A 168 -1.82 -25.71 -1.26
CA ARG A 168 -1.88 -25.65 -2.72
C ARG A 168 -1.68 -27.03 -3.31
N SER A 169 -2.53 -27.38 -4.26
CA SER A 169 -2.37 -28.58 -5.08
C SER A 169 -2.43 -28.20 -6.57
N VAL A 170 -1.77 -28.99 -7.41
CA VAL A 170 -1.79 -28.85 -8.85
C VAL A 170 -2.44 -30.08 -9.47
N TRP A 171 -3.15 -29.88 -10.59
CA TRP A 171 -3.76 -30.98 -11.31
C TRP A 171 -2.72 -31.68 -12.17
N ASN A 172 -2.64 -33.00 -12.08
CA ASN A 172 -1.71 -33.80 -12.87
C ASN A 172 -2.37 -34.46 -14.09
N THR A 173 -1.55 -34.91 -15.01
CA THR A 173 -1.98 -35.61 -16.24
C THR A 173 -2.68 -36.95 -15.99
N GLY A 174 -2.56 -37.51 -14.77
CA GLY A 174 -3.25 -38.72 -14.34
C GLY A 174 -4.67 -38.48 -13.83
N GLY A 175 -5.15 -37.22 -13.82
CA GLY A 175 -6.49 -36.87 -13.35
C GLY A 175 -6.62 -36.82 -11.83
N ASN A 176 -5.57 -36.42 -11.13
CA ASN A 176 -5.55 -36.31 -9.68
C ASN A 176 -4.92 -34.98 -9.24
N TRP A 177 -5.27 -34.57 -8.00
CA TRP A 177 -4.63 -33.46 -7.33
C TRP A 177 -3.35 -33.95 -6.64
N ASP A 178 -2.20 -33.38 -7.05
CA ASP A 178 -0.93 -33.57 -6.35
C ASP A 178 -0.71 -32.40 -5.41
N PHE A 179 -0.35 -32.67 -4.17
CA PHE A 179 0.06 -31.63 -3.24
C PHE A 179 1.32 -30.94 -3.76
N TYR A 180 1.41 -29.62 -3.55
CA TYR A 180 2.58 -28.85 -3.95
C TYR A 180 3.25 -28.17 -2.79
N TYR A 181 2.57 -27.29 -2.08
CA TYR A 181 3.03 -26.74 -0.80
C TYR A 181 1.88 -26.49 0.17
N ARG A 182 2.23 -26.38 1.46
CA ARG A 182 1.33 -25.91 2.52
C ARG A 182 2.01 -24.86 3.36
N ASN A 183 1.18 -23.95 3.95
CA ASN A 183 1.58 -23.02 5.00
C ASN A 183 0.74 -23.27 6.23
N GLU A 184 1.40 -23.31 7.39
CA GLU A 184 0.78 -23.46 8.72
C GLU A 184 1.03 -22.16 9.50
N TYR A 185 -0.04 -21.55 10.03
CA TYR A 185 -0.01 -20.23 10.64
C TYR A 185 -0.33 -20.29 12.12
N THR A 186 0.42 -19.53 12.93
CA THR A 186 0.16 -19.37 14.36
C THR A 186 0.06 -17.90 14.71
N TYR A 187 -0.83 -17.58 15.65
CA TYR A 187 -1.14 -16.22 16.06
C TYR A 187 -1.01 -16.06 17.56
N ASP A 188 -0.71 -14.84 18.00
CA ASP A 188 -0.80 -14.48 19.41
C ASP A 188 -2.27 -14.26 19.85
N SER A 189 -2.47 -13.96 21.13
CA SER A 189 -3.80 -13.70 21.69
C SER A 189 -4.48 -12.43 21.15
N ASN A 190 -3.74 -11.54 20.50
CA ASN A 190 -4.24 -10.31 19.90
C ASN A 190 -4.60 -10.49 18.41
N GLY A 191 -4.32 -11.66 17.84
CA GLY A 191 -4.55 -11.98 16.44
C GLY A 191 -3.40 -11.61 15.52
N ASN A 192 -2.23 -11.25 16.03
CA ASN A 192 -1.06 -10.99 15.20
C ASN A 192 -0.42 -12.33 14.78
N LEU A 193 -0.07 -12.44 13.50
CA LEU A 193 0.65 -13.61 12.96
C LEU A 193 2.04 -13.70 13.60
N THR A 194 2.33 -14.79 14.31
CA THR A 194 3.64 -14.98 14.99
C THR A 194 4.52 -16.00 14.28
N LEU A 195 3.92 -16.90 13.49
CA LEU A 195 4.64 -17.96 12.81
C LEU A 195 3.93 -18.34 11.51
N ASP A 196 4.69 -18.48 10.43
CA ASP A 196 4.31 -19.11 9.15
C ASP A 196 5.37 -20.18 8.82
N ILE A 197 4.95 -21.43 8.71
CA ILE A 197 5.80 -22.55 8.29
C ILE A 197 5.35 -23.01 6.92
N GLU A 198 6.24 -22.87 5.93
CA GLU A 198 6.04 -23.41 4.59
C GLU A 198 6.70 -24.79 4.48
N SER A 199 5.94 -25.75 3.97
CA SER A 199 6.41 -27.10 3.64
C SER A 199 6.11 -27.40 2.17
N ILE A 200 6.97 -28.17 1.54
CA ILE A 200 6.80 -28.67 0.17
C ILE A 200 6.45 -30.16 0.21
N TRP A 201 5.61 -30.61 -0.70
CA TRP A 201 5.30 -32.05 -0.77
C TRP A 201 6.47 -32.84 -1.36
N ASP A 202 6.93 -33.83 -0.64
CA ASP A 202 7.95 -34.78 -1.09
C ASP A 202 7.26 -36.04 -1.61
N THR A 203 7.33 -36.27 -2.91
CA THR A 203 6.70 -37.43 -3.57
C THR A 203 7.37 -38.75 -3.23
N ASP A 204 8.66 -38.75 -2.92
CA ASP A 204 9.42 -39.96 -2.61
C ASP A 204 9.11 -40.44 -1.18
N LEU A 205 8.95 -39.50 -0.26
CA LEU A 205 8.59 -39.78 1.13
C LEU A 205 7.06 -39.88 1.34
N ASN A 206 6.26 -39.37 0.39
CA ASN A 206 4.82 -39.23 0.50
C ASN A 206 4.42 -38.46 1.78
N ASP A 207 5.15 -37.38 2.07
CA ASP A 207 4.97 -36.54 3.26
C ASP A 207 5.43 -35.10 3.00
N TRP A 208 5.15 -34.19 3.95
CA TRP A 208 5.53 -32.79 3.88
C TRP A 208 6.96 -32.56 4.41
N GLY A 209 7.87 -32.09 3.54
CA GLY A 209 9.20 -31.63 3.92
C GLY A 209 9.20 -30.15 4.31
N LEU A 210 9.82 -29.82 5.43
CA LEU A 210 9.98 -28.41 5.86
C LEU A 210 10.83 -27.65 4.84
N ARG A 211 10.49 -26.38 4.58
CA ARG A 211 11.19 -25.53 3.60
C ARG A 211 11.58 -24.19 4.18
N LYS A 212 10.61 -23.40 4.64
CA LYS A 212 10.79 -22.04 5.15
C LYS A 212 9.99 -21.83 6.43
N LYS A 213 10.52 -20.93 7.25
CA LYS A 213 9.84 -20.48 8.47
C LYS A 213 9.99 -18.97 8.60
N TYR A 214 8.88 -18.29 8.83
CA TYR A 214 8.82 -16.87 9.15
C TYR A 214 8.34 -16.71 10.57
N GLU A 215 9.10 -15.97 11.37
CA GLU A 215 8.82 -15.71 12.78
C GLU A 215 8.67 -14.23 13.02
N TYR A 216 7.57 -13.82 13.66
CA TYR A 216 7.25 -12.43 13.91
C TYR A 216 7.04 -12.21 15.41
N THR A 217 7.53 -11.09 15.93
CA THR A 217 7.19 -10.67 17.31
C THR A 217 6.67 -9.25 17.30
N PHE A 218 5.81 -8.95 18.27
CA PHE A 218 5.15 -7.66 18.39
C PHE A 218 5.30 -7.12 19.80
N ASP A 219 5.33 -5.80 19.95
CA ASP A 219 5.26 -5.15 21.25
C ASP A 219 3.82 -5.14 21.80
N SER A 220 3.64 -4.62 23.01
CA SER A 220 2.32 -4.52 23.65
C SER A 220 1.33 -3.61 22.93
N ASN A 221 1.77 -2.79 21.98
CA ASN A 221 0.93 -1.90 21.16
C ASN A 221 0.59 -2.51 19.80
N GLY A 222 1.08 -3.73 19.52
CA GLY A 222 0.88 -4.42 18.26
C GLY A 222 1.85 -4.01 17.15
N ASN A 223 2.92 -3.27 17.47
CA ASN A 223 3.94 -2.95 16.47
C ASN A 223 4.89 -4.13 16.28
N LEU A 224 5.21 -4.44 15.02
CA LEU A 224 6.18 -5.49 14.67
C LEU A 224 7.57 -5.14 15.22
N THR A 225 8.18 -6.02 16.01
CA THR A 225 9.51 -5.82 16.61
C THR A 225 10.57 -6.74 16.03
N LEU A 226 10.16 -7.88 15.48
CA LEU A 226 11.03 -8.83 14.81
C LEU A 226 10.34 -9.40 13.59
N ASP A 227 11.07 -9.54 12.51
CA ASP A 227 10.73 -10.33 11.33
C ASP A 227 11.97 -11.16 10.98
N LYS A 228 11.80 -12.48 10.92
CA LYS A 228 12.90 -13.43 10.71
C LYS A 228 12.48 -14.52 9.75
N GLU A 229 13.24 -14.72 8.68
CA GLU A 229 13.13 -15.84 7.75
C GLU A 229 14.23 -16.87 8.05
N SER A 230 13.85 -18.14 8.13
CA SER A 230 14.78 -19.26 8.25
C SER A 230 14.45 -20.31 7.21
N TRP A 231 15.47 -20.98 6.70
CA TRP A 231 15.34 -22.09 5.76
C TRP A 231 15.68 -23.39 6.46
N TRP A 232 15.01 -24.47 6.06
CA TRP A 232 15.29 -25.77 6.60
C TRP A 232 16.56 -26.35 5.97
N ASP A 233 17.55 -26.64 6.81
CA ASP A 233 18.77 -27.34 6.40
C ASP A 233 18.59 -28.85 6.65
N THR A 234 18.54 -29.65 5.58
CA THR A 234 18.34 -31.10 5.66
C THR A 234 19.55 -31.83 6.22
N ASP A 235 20.76 -31.29 6.06
CA ASP A 235 22.00 -31.91 6.54
C ASP A 235 22.16 -31.73 8.04
N LEU A 236 21.76 -30.54 8.55
CA LEU A 236 21.80 -30.21 9.96
C LEU A 236 20.51 -30.66 10.69
N ASN A 237 19.44 -30.95 9.95
CA ASN A 237 18.09 -31.20 10.49
C ASN A 237 17.63 -30.10 11.44
N ASP A 238 17.87 -28.83 11.06
CA ASP A 238 17.56 -27.65 11.84
C ASP A 238 17.30 -26.44 10.94
N TRP A 239 16.79 -25.33 11.54
CA TRP A 239 16.51 -24.08 10.86
C TRP A 239 17.74 -23.17 10.78
N GLU A 240 18.19 -22.82 9.56
CA GLU A 240 19.22 -21.81 9.34
C GLU A 240 18.58 -20.44 9.10
N VAL A 241 19.00 -19.43 9.84
CA VAL A 241 18.51 -18.06 9.67
C VAL A 241 19.07 -17.49 8.37
N HIS A 242 18.17 -17.19 7.43
CA HIS A 242 18.51 -16.57 6.16
C HIS A 242 18.47 -15.05 6.24
N TRP A 243 17.45 -14.51 6.92
CA TRP A 243 17.26 -13.08 7.05
C TRP A 243 16.60 -12.73 8.39
N LYS A 244 16.92 -11.54 8.92
CA LYS A 244 16.37 -11.02 10.17
C LYS A 244 16.35 -9.51 10.16
N SER A 245 15.23 -8.90 10.56
CA SER A 245 15.11 -7.47 10.86
C SER A 245 14.55 -7.27 12.26
N GLU A 246 15.13 -6.33 12.99
CA GLU A 246 14.64 -5.86 14.27
C GLU A 246 14.15 -4.42 14.12
N TYR A 247 12.95 -4.14 14.65
CA TYR A 247 12.31 -2.84 14.57
C TYR A 247 12.19 -2.24 15.95
N TYR A 248 12.59 -1.00 16.07
CA TYR A 248 12.53 -0.23 17.32
C TYR A 248 11.51 0.89 17.13
N TRP A 249 10.40 0.77 17.83
CA TRP A 249 9.36 1.78 17.82
C TRP A 249 9.60 2.72 18.98
N SER A 250 9.96 3.99 18.71
CA SER A 250 9.76 5.02 19.70
C SER A 250 8.26 5.24 19.79
N ILE A 251 7.64 4.93 20.93
CA ILE A 251 6.40 5.61 21.29
C ILE A 251 6.76 7.10 21.12
N PRO A 252 5.99 7.91 20.34
CA PRO A 252 6.01 9.32 20.59
C PRO A 252 5.66 9.36 22.09
N SER A 253 6.67 9.56 22.95
CA SER A 253 6.41 9.83 24.34
C SER A 253 5.25 10.79 24.27
N GLU A 254 4.12 10.44 24.90
CA GLU A 254 3.12 11.47 25.17
C GLU A 254 3.93 12.73 25.33
N VAL A 255 3.61 13.75 24.56
CA VAL A 255 4.15 15.05 24.79
C VAL A 255 3.51 15.47 26.12
N GLY A 256 3.91 14.77 27.16
CA GLY A 256 4.10 15.38 28.44
C GLY A 256 5.07 16.47 28.05
N GLU A 257 4.61 17.72 28.03
CA GLU A 257 5.48 18.86 27.82
C GLU A 257 6.79 18.52 28.56
N LEU A 258 7.76 17.93 27.83
CA LEU A 258 9.13 17.92 28.27
C LEU A 258 9.34 19.41 28.43
N ASN A 259 9.43 19.82 29.68
CA ASN A 259 9.64 21.21 29.96
C ASN A 259 10.97 21.49 29.26
N ILE A 260 10.90 21.99 28.01
CA ILE A 260 12.06 22.17 27.11
C ILE A 260 13.09 22.99 27.81
N ASN A 261 12.69 23.76 28.85
CA ASN A 261 13.57 24.44 29.80
C ASN A 261 14.46 23.51 30.64
N ASP A 262 14.14 22.20 30.74
CA ASP A 262 14.98 21.23 31.46
C ASP A 262 16.09 20.64 30.57
N ILE A 263 16.00 20.77 29.24
CA ILE A 263 16.97 20.23 28.27
C ILE A 263 17.97 21.32 27.87
N PHE A 264 17.53 22.56 27.70
CA PHE A 264 18.35 23.73 27.41
C PHE A 264 17.64 24.99 27.86
N THR A 265 18.41 26.06 28.05
CA THR A 265 17.91 27.39 28.42
C THR A 265 18.39 28.45 27.46
N VAL A 266 17.56 29.46 27.23
CA VAL A 266 17.90 30.67 26.46
C VAL A 266 17.76 31.88 27.38
N PHE A 267 18.84 32.62 27.58
CA PHE A 267 18.87 33.75 28.50
C PHE A 267 19.87 34.84 28.03
N PRO A 268 19.77 36.08 28.52
CA PRO A 268 18.62 36.60 29.27
C PRO A 268 17.39 36.79 28.42
N ASN A 269 16.22 36.68 29.03
CA ASN A 269 14.95 37.00 28.39
C ASN A 269 14.09 37.75 29.43
N PRO A 270 13.81 39.05 29.28
CA PRO A 270 14.15 39.93 28.12
C PRO A 270 15.62 40.16 27.86
N THR A 271 15.96 40.55 26.62
CA THR A 271 17.33 40.84 26.19
C THR A 271 17.45 42.18 25.45
N SER A 272 18.61 42.81 25.56
CA SER A 272 18.97 44.01 24.79
C SER A 272 19.70 43.71 23.48
N GLY A 273 19.74 42.41 23.05
CA GLY A 273 20.37 41.98 21.82
C GLY A 273 21.42 40.87 21.94
N ASN A 274 21.73 40.44 23.15
CA ASN A 274 22.66 39.31 23.40
C ASN A 274 21.89 38.19 24.09
N LEU A 275 21.96 36.98 23.50
CA LEU A 275 21.39 35.77 24.06
C LEU A 275 22.46 34.71 24.25
N SER A 276 22.32 33.90 25.29
CA SER A 276 23.06 32.65 25.48
C SER A 276 22.10 31.48 25.32
N ILE A 277 22.52 30.45 24.59
CA ILE A 277 21.89 29.14 24.58
C ILE A 277 22.77 28.21 25.39
N LYS A 278 22.23 27.59 26.43
CA LYS A 278 22.94 26.65 27.29
C LYS A 278 22.23 25.31 27.31
N GLY A 279 22.92 24.24 26.89
CA GLY A 279 22.40 22.87 26.91
C GLY A 279 23.39 21.87 26.32
N GLU A 280 23.60 20.75 27.05
CA GLU A 280 24.48 19.66 26.59
C GLU A 280 23.96 19.00 25.32
N VAL A 281 22.67 19.06 25.09
CA VAL A 281 21.97 18.48 23.94
C VAL A 281 22.43 19.01 22.58
N PHE A 282 23.06 20.18 22.56
CA PHE A 282 23.57 20.81 21.33
C PHE A 282 25.10 20.61 21.12
N LEU A 283 25.76 19.96 22.06
CA LEU A 283 27.23 19.79 22.00
C LEU A 283 27.64 18.95 20.79
N ASN A 284 28.60 19.45 20.01
CA ASN A 284 29.09 18.84 18.77
C ASN A 284 28.00 18.63 17.69
N GLN A 285 27.00 19.51 17.62
CA GLN A 285 25.93 19.45 16.63
C GLN A 285 25.84 20.74 15.80
N HIS A 286 25.29 20.59 14.58
CA HIS A 286 24.84 21.73 13.80
C HIS A 286 23.46 22.19 14.30
N VAL A 287 23.37 23.46 14.66
CA VAL A 287 22.14 24.11 15.14
C VAL A 287 21.74 25.21 14.17
N ILE A 288 20.47 25.22 13.77
CA ILE A 288 19.87 26.30 13.01
C ILE A 288 19.05 27.15 13.98
N LEU A 289 19.35 28.43 14.02
CA LEU A 289 18.61 29.43 14.78
C LEU A 289 17.83 30.31 13.80
N GLU A 290 16.55 30.44 14.03
CA GLU A 290 15.67 31.30 13.23
C GLU A 290 14.81 32.13 14.17
N MET A 291 14.83 33.45 14.03
CA MET A 291 13.98 34.35 14.79
C MET A 291 12.97 35.02 13.87
N THR A 292 11.69 34.95 14.22
CA THR A 292 10.60 35.58 13.46
C THR A 292 9.87 36.62 14.31
N ASN A 293 9.35 37.64 13.66
CA ASN A 293 8.39 38.54 14.28
C ASN A 293 7.00 37.89 14.35
N LEU A 294 6.04 38.55 15.00
CA LEU A 294 4.66 38.04 15.14
C LEU A 294 3.87 37.95 13.82
N ARG A 295 4.40 38.50 12.72
CA ARG A 295 3.83 38.34 11.39
C ARG A 295 4.42 37.14 10.62
N GLY A 296 5.32 36.35 11.26
CA GLY A 296 5.99 35.22 10.67
C GLY A 296 7.17 35.58 9.75
N GLN A 297 7.60 36.86 9.71
CA GLN A 297 8.73 37.28 8.90
C GLN A 297 10.04 36.95 9.64
N SER A 298 11.00 36.30 8.97
CA SER A 298 12.31 36.01 9.52
C SER A 298 13.10 37.33 9.67
N VAL A 299 13.59 37.60 10.89
CA VAL A 299 14.38 38.77 11.23
C VAL A 299 15.82 38.45 11.57
N TYR A 300 16.10 37.16 11.85
CA TYR A 300 17.47 36.63 12.08
C TYR A 300 17.47 35.15 11.72
N SER A 301 18.53 34.71 11.06
CA SER A 301 18.79 33.29 10.81
C SER A 301 20.30 33.03 10.86
N ASN A 302 20.69 31.97 11.54
CA ASN A 302 22.09 31.56 11.60
C ASN A 302 22.19 30.03 11.71
N LYS A 303 23.27 29.47 11.15
CA LYS A 303 23.62 28.06 11.27
C LYS A 303 25.00 27.97 11.96
N LEU A 304 25.04 27.31 13.11
CA LEU A 304 26.19 27.22 14.00
C LEU A 304 26.56 25.76 14.23
N PHE A 305 27.86 25.50 14.43
CA PHE A 305 28.29 24.22 14.99
C PHE A 305 28.74 24.50 16.42
N LEU A 306 28.04 23.92 17.41
CA LEU A 306 28.25 24.21 18.82
C LEU A 306 29.27 23.25 19.43
N THR A 307 30.41 23.78 19.84
CA THR A 307 31.49 23.02 20.49
C THR A 307 31.49 23.16 22.03
N ASN A 308 30.63 24.03 22.55
CA ASN A 308 30.54 24.31 23.99
C ASN A 308 29.08 24.19 24.45
N ILE A 309 28.90 23.90 25.73
CA ILE A 309 27.57 23.79 26.38
C ILE A 309 26.84 25.13 26.40
N ASP A 310 27.61 26.24 26.51
CA ASP A 310 27.09 27.61 26.57
C ASP A 310 27.58 28.38 25.34
N HIS A 311 26.65 28.93 24.57
CA HIS A 311 26.95 29.62 23.31
C HIS A 311 26.25 30.97 23.23
N ASN A 312 27.04 32.03 23.08
CA ASN A 312 26.57 33.41 22.98
C ASN A 312 26.18 33.76 21.54
N ILE A 313 25.02 34.37 21.38
CA ILE A 313 24.44 34.85 20.13
C ILE A 313 24.28 36.36 20.21
N ILE A 314 24.82 37.07 19.22
CA ILE A 314 24.60 38.49 19.05
C ILE A 314 23.51 38.69 18.01
N LEU A 315 22.39 39.21 18.44
CA LEU A 315 21.27 39.54 17.56
C LEU A 315 21.50 40.86 16.82
N PRO A 316 20.97 41.03 15.62
CA PRO A 316 20.98 42.34 14.99
C PRO A 316 20.11 43.33 15.80
N LYS A 317 20.27 44.61 15.53
CA LYS A 317 19.43 45.63 16.19
C LYS A 317 17.98 45.47 15.77
N LEU A 318 17.15 44.94 16.67
CA LEU A 318 15.72 44.68 16.44
C LEU A 318 14.88 45.73 17.19
N PRO A 319 13.70 46.10 16.67
CA PRO A 319 12.72 46.89 17.43
C PRO A 319 12.32 46.20 18.72
N LYS A 320 11.99 46.98 19.75
CA LYS A 320 11.44 46.47 21.00
C LYS A 320 10.17 45.71 20.75
N GLY A 321 10.03 44.53 21.33
CA GLY A 321 8.83 43.69 21.14
C GLY A 321 9.09 42.20 21.36
N MET A 322 8.05 41.41 21.10
CA MET A 322 8.08 39.95 21.21
C MET A 322 8.42 39.30 19.86
N TYR A 323 9.32 38.32 19.93
CA TYR A 323 9.79 37.51 18.80
C TYR A 323 9.70 36.04 19.15
N LEU A 324 9.69 35.17 18.14
CA LEU A 324 9.76 33.72 18.28
C LEU A 324 11.14 33.24 17.81
N LEU A 325 11.94 32.66 18.71
CA LEU A 325 13.20 32.02 18.40
C LEU A 325 12.97 30.50 18.23
N THR A 326 13.17 29.99 17.02
CA THR A 326 13.14 28.57 16.71
C THR A 326 14.57 28.03 16.64
N ILE A 327 14.82 26.95 17.38
CA ILE A 327 16.08 26.24 17.45
C ILE A 327 15.89 24.84 16.88
N LYS A 328 16.63 24.50 15.81
CA LYS A 328 16.56 23.19 15.14
C LYS A 328 17.93 22.51 15.19
N ALA A 329 17.99 21.29 15.70
CA ALA A 329 19.18 20.46 15.72
C ALA A 329 18.78 18.98 15.72
N ASN A 330 19.23 18.17 14.77
CA ASN A 330 18.88 16.75 14.63
C ASN A 330 17.38 16.49 14.90
N ASN A 331 17.05 15.91 16.07
CA ASN A 331 15.69 15.57 16.49
C ASN A 331 15.02 16.66 17.35
N ILE A 332 15.65 17.84 17.51
CA ILE A 332 15.13 18.95 18.31
C ILE A 332 14.56 20.01 17.39
N ASN A 333 13.32 20.39 17.63
CA ASN A 333 12.68 21.53 17.01
C ASN A 333 11.87 22.27 18.10
N SER A 334 12.45 23.35 18.61
CA SER A 334 11.87 24.11 19.73
C SER A 334 11.72 25.56 19.38
N THR A 335 10.62 26.17 19.83
CA THR A 335 10.34 27.60 19.65
C THR A 335 10.09 28.25 21.00
N GLN A 336 10.84 29.29 21.30
CA GLN A 336 10.72 30.07 22.53
C GLN A 336 10.38 31.54 22.24
N LYS A 337 9.62 32.15 23.14
CA LYS A 337 9.32 33.60 23.10
C LYS A 337 10.49 34.40 23.65
N ILE A 338 11.00 35.35 22.88
CA ILE A 338 12.06 36.28 23.28
C ILE A 338 11.54 37.69 23.27
N PHE A 339 11.81 38.42 24.32
CA PHE A 339 11.46 39.83 24.46
C PHE A 339 12.70 40.70 24.27
N ILE A 340 12.66 41.61 23.28
CA ILE A 340 13.66 42.62 23.01
C ILE A 340 13.25 43.92 23.72
N GLU A 341 14.15 44.49 24.54
CA GLU A 341 13.95 45.70 25.32
C GLU A 341 14.90 46.88 24.91
#